data_213a057d9e10b68e478b804e7d5fe63e
#
_entry.id   213a057d9e10b68e478b804e7d5fe63e
#
_cell.length_a   1.000
_cell.length_b   1.000
_cell.length_c   1.000
_cell.angle_alpha   90.00
_cell.angle_beta   90.00
_cell.angle_gamma   90.00
#
_symmetry.space_group_name_H-M   'P 1'
#
loop_
_entity.id
_entity.type
_entity.pdbx_description
1 polymer ?
#
loop_
_entity_poly.entity_id
_entity_poly.type
_entity_poly.pdbx_seq_one_letter_code
_entity_poly.pdbx_strand_id
1 'polypeptide(L)'
;MKKLIAFCEIPAADFRRAIDFYETVLNMKLPTCECEEEKMAFFTEEDEFVGAVSYASDFLPSEKGVLIHFNVDEIEPTLETILKKGGKVVIPRTKIEAEGRGYFAVFVDTEGNRVGIYADK
;
A
#
# COMPACT_ATOMS: atom_id res chain seq x y z
N MET A 1 -22.46 11.69 4.18
CA MET A 1 -21.92 12.08 2.86
C MET A 1 -20.98 10.99 2.36
N LYS A 2 -21.09 10.64 1.10
CA LYS A 2 -20.19 9.65 0.51
C LYS A 2 -18.83 10.25 0.23
N LYS A 3 -17.78 9.47 0.48
CA LYS A 3 -16.43 9.89 0.12
C LYS A 3 -16.28 9.83 -1.40
N LEU A 4 -15.46 10.69 -1.97
CA LEU A 4 -15.23 10.70 -3.41
C LEU A 4 -14.66 9.37 -3.90
N ILE A 5 -13.67 8.83 -3.17
CA ILE A 5 -13.07 7.55 -3.49
C ILE A 5 -13.78 6.47 -2.68
N ALA A 6 -14.37 5.48 -3.35
CA ALA A 6 -15.07 4.40 -2.65
C ALA A 6 -14.07 3.44 -2.00
N PHE A 7 -13.11 2.93 -2.78
CA PHE A 7 -12.04 2.07 -2.29
C PHE A 7 -10.97 1.99 -3.37
N CYS A 8 -9.80 1.46 -3.01
CA CYS A 8 -8.72 1.24 -3.96
C CYS A 8 -8.32 -0.24 -3.96
N GLU A 9 -7.73 -0.71 -5.05
CA GLU A 9 -7.21 -2.07 -5.13
C GLU A 9 -5.78 -2.04 -5.64
N ILE A 10 -4.93 -2.83 -5.00
CA ILE A 10 -3.53 -2.99 -5.37
C ILE A 10 -3.36 -4.41 -5.89
N PRO A 11 -2.95 -4.61 -7.14
CA PRO A 11 -2.84 -5.97 -7.67
C PRO A 11 -1.66 -6.73 -7.08
N ALA A 12 -1.84 -8.02 -6.87
CA ALA A 12 -0.81 -8.91 -6.35
C ALA A 12 -0.62 -10.08 -7.30
N ALA A 13 0.64 -10.39 -7.61
CA ALA A 13 0.98 -11.59 -8.37
C ALA A 13 1.02 -12.81 -7.44
N ASP A 14 1.52 -12.61 -6.23
CA ASP A 14 1.57 -13.65 -5.20
C ASP A 14 0.81 -13.13 -3.99
N PHE A 15 -0.39 -13.65 -3.80
CA PHE A 15 -1.33 -13.14 -2.80
C PHE A 15 -0.77 -13.21 -1.37
N ARG A 16 -0.19 -14.35 -0.99
CA ARG A 16 0.34 -14.51 0.37
C ARG A 16 1.55 -13.64 0.63
N ARG A 17 2.42 -13.49 -0.36
CA ARG A 17 3.58 -12.61 -0.25
C ARG A 17 3.14 -11.16 -0.07
N ALA A 18 2.13 -10.73 -0.83
CA ALA A 18 1.62 -9.36 -0.73
C ALA A 18 0.99 -9.11 0.64
N ILE A 19 0.22 -10.06 1.17
CA ILE A 19 -0.37 -9.94 2.50
C ILE A 19 0.72 -9.77 3.56
N ASP A 20 1.73 -10.63 3.53
CA ASP A 20 2.83 -10.55 4.50
C ASP A 20 3.53 -9.20 4.45
N PHE A 21 3.78 -8.71 3.25
CA PHE A 21 4.42 -7.42 3.06
C PHE A 21 3.57 -6.29 3.69
N TYR A 22 2.30 -6.18 3.30
CA TYR A 22 1.48 -5.06 3.77
C TYR A 22 1.07 -5.18 5.22
N GLU A 23 0.84 -6.38 5.75
CA GLU A 23 0.58 -6.54 7.18
C GLU A 23 1.75 -6.06 8.01
N THR A 24 2.96 -6.34 7.55
CA THR A 24 4.17 -5.93 8.27
C THR A 24 4.43 -4.44 8.13
N VAL A 25 4.36 -3.92 6.89
CA VAL A 25 4.66 -2.50 6.62
C VAL A 25 3.65 -1.59 7.30
N LEU A 26 2.37 -1.94 7.25
CA LEU A 26 1.30 -1.12 7.80
C LEU A 26 0.96 -1.48 9.25
N ASN A 27 1.57 -2.54 9.78
CA ASN A 27 1.35 -3.01 11.14
C ASN A 27 -0.13 -3.22 11.43
N MET A 28 -0.79 -4.01 10.59
CA MET A 28 -2.20 -4.33 10.75
C MET A 28 -2.50 -5.68 10.14
N LYS A 29 -3.61 -6.29 10.56
CA LYS A 29 -4.07 -7.54 9.96
C LYS A 29 -5.01 -7.22 8.79
N LEU A 30 -4.91 -8.00 7.74
CA LEU A 30 -5.75 -7.84 6.55
C LEU A 30 -6.74 -9.01 6.47
N PRO A 31 -8.02 -8.80 6.81
CA PRO A 31 -9.02 -9.84 6.63
C PRO A 31 -9.09 -10.24 5.17
N THR A 32 -9.29 -11.51 4.89
CA THR A 32 -9.28 -12.01 3.52
C THR A 32 -10.63 -12.56 3.10
N CYS A 33 -10.88 -12.51 1.79
CA CYS A 33 -11.99 -13.19 1.14
C CYS A 33 -11.39 -13.90 -0.07
N GLU A 34 -11.44 -15.22 -0.07
CA GLU A 34 -10.85 -16.03 -1.16
C GLU A 34 -11.94 -16.77 -1.91
N CYS A 35 -12.24 -16.27 -3.10
CA CYS A 35 -13.11 -16.96 -4.04
C CYS A 35 -12.22 -17.74 -5.02
N GLU A 36 -12.83 -18.53 -5.90
CA GLU A 36 -12.03 -19.39 -6.78
C GLU A 36 -11.06 -18.62 -7.68
N GLU A 37 -11.55 -17.53 -8.27
CA GLU A 37 -10.76 -16.78 -9.26
C GLU A 37 -10.22 -15.45 -8.74
N GLU A 38 -10.78 -14.96 -7.65
CA GLU A 38 -10.39 -13.68 -7.09
C GLU A 38 -10.14 -13.80 -5.60
N LYS A 39 -9.10 -13.15 -5.12
CA LYS A 39 -8.75 -13.13 -3.71
C LYS A 39 -8.51 -11.70 -3.30
N MET A 40 -8.99 -11.34 -2.13
CA MET A 40 -8.84 -9.98 -1.61
C MET A 40 -8.42 -10.02 -0.16
N ALA A 41 -7.47 -9.15 0.20
CA ALA A 41 -7.06 -8.90 1.58
C ALA A 41 -7.31 -7.42 1.84
N PHE A 42 -8.18 -7.13 2.81
CA PHE A 42 -8.75 -5.80 2.96
C PHE A 42 -7.96 -4.88 3.87
N PHE A 43 -7.77 -3.64 3.43
CA PHE A 43 -7.33 -2.56 4.29
C PHE A 43 -8.56 -2.00 5.00
N THR A 44 -8.49 -1.85 6.31
CA THR A 44 -9.63 -1.37 7.09
C THR A 44 -9.27 -0.12 7.88
N GLU A 45 -10.24 0.78 8.02
CA GLU A 45 -10.15 1.96 8.88
C GLU A 45 -11.46 2.05 9.65
N GLU A 46 -11.39 2.08 10.98
CA GLU A 46 -12.58 2.20 11.83
C GLU A 46 -13.69 1.21 11.42
N ASP A 47 -13.29 -0.05 11.20
CA ASP A 47 -14.18 -1.14 10.79
C ASP A 47 -14.77 -1.01 9.39
N GLU A 48 -14.29 -0.07 8.59
CA GLU A 48 -14.70 0.08 7.20
C GLU A 48 -13.60 -0.42 6.27
N PHE A 49 -13.99 -1.02 5.16
CA PHE A 49 -13.05 -1.44 4.12
C PHE A 49 -12.74 -0.23 3.23
N VAL A 50 -11.47 0.15 3.17
CA VAL A 50 -11.04 1.30 2.38
C VAL A 50 -10.23 0.90 1.15
N GLY A 51 -9.90 -0.36 1.04
CA GLY A 51 -9.16 -0.88 -0.11
C GLY A 51 -8.81 -2.33 0.09
N ALA A 52 -8.04 -2.88 -0.83
CA ALA A 52 -7.60 -4.26 -0.76
C ALA A 52 -6.35 -4.49 -1.59
N VAL A 53 -5.57 -5.49 -1.19
CA VAL A 53 -4.65 -6.16 -2.08
C VAL A 53 -5.46 -7.25 -2.76
N SER A 54 -5.45 -7.29 -4.08
CA SER A 54 -6.33 -8.16 -4.84
C SER A 54 -5.56 -9.04 -5.82
N TYR A 55 -5.93 -10.31 -5.88
CA TYR A 55 -5.40 -11.21 -6.88
C TYR A 55 -6.50 -11.60 -7.86
N ALA A 56 -6.25 -11.42 -9.15
CA ALA A 56 -7.06 -11.93 -10.22
C ALA A 56 -6.16 -12.13 -11.43
N SER A 57 -6.47 -13.09 -12.28
CA SER A 57 -5.58 -13.46 -13.39
C SER A 57 -5.38 -12.33 -14.40
N ASP A 58 -6.32 -11.41 -14.49
CA ASP A 58 -6.26 -10.30 -15.43
C ASP A 58 -5.96 -8.95 -14.77
N PHE A 59 -5.61 -8.95 -13.49
CA PHE A 59 -5.29 -7.74 -12.74
C PHE A 59 -3.83 -7.82 -12.29
N LEU A 60 -2.93 -7.23 -13.09
CA LEU A 60 -1.49 -7.41 -12.94
C LEU A 60 -0.79 -6.20 -12.31
N PRO A 61 0.21 -6.43 -11.46
CA PRO A 61 0.99 -5.34 -10.88
C PRO A 61 1.69 -4.50 -11.93
N SER A 62 1.92 -3.22 -11.62
CA SER A 62 2.60 -2.30 -12.50
C SER A 62 3.22 -1.16 -11.71
N GLU A 63 4.36 -0.66 -12.19
CA GLU A 63 4.98 0.54 -11.65
C GLU A 63 4.42 1.81 -12.29
N LYS A 64 3.52 1.68 -13.25
CA LYS A 64 3.05 2.78 -14.08
C LYS A 64 1.57 3.08 -13.90
N GLY A 65 1.06 2.88 -12.72
CA GLY A 65 -0.35 3.12 -12.44
C GLY A 65 -0.58 4.35 -11.60
N VAL A 66 -1.80 4.44 -11.08
CA VAL A 66 -2.16 5.47 -10.11
C VAL A 66 -1.31 5.27 -8.86
N LEU A 67 -0.89 6.38 -8.25
CA LEU A 67 -0.05 6.34 -7.05
C LEU A 67 -0.89 6.59 -5.81
N ILE A 68 -0.92 5.59 -4.93
CA ILE A 68 -1.65 5.66 -3.66
C ILE A 68 -0.64 5.90 -2.55
N HIS A 69 -0.93 6.82 -1.63
CA HIS A 69 -0.08 7.06 -0.47
C HIS A 69 -0.77 6.57 0.79
N PHE A 70 -0.08 5.71 1.55
CA PHE A 70 -0.56 5.30 2.87
C PHE A 70 -0.04 6.26 3.92
N ASN A 71 -0.86 6.57 4.90
CA ASN A 71 -0.40 7.33 6.06
C ASN A 71 0.42 6.44 6.97
N VAL A 72 1.58 6.92 7.38
CA VAL A 72 2.42 6.22 8.35
C VAL A 72 2.85 7.23 9.41
N ASP A 73 3.30 6.74 10.56
CA ASP A 73 3.74 7.62 11.63
C ASP A 73 5.06 8.30 11.29
N GLU A 74 6.01 7.55 10.76
CA GLU A 74 7.32 8.07 10.38
C GLU A 74 7.82 7.40 9.11
N ILE A 75 8.41 8.18 8.21
CA ILE A 75 8.87 7.69 6.90
C ILE A 75 10.06 6.72 7.05
N GLU A 76 11.12 7.14 7.78
CA GLU A 76 12.37 6.37 7.80
C GLU A 76 12.22 4.95 8.36
N PRO A 77 11.58 4.74 9.52
CA PRO A 77 11.39 3.37 10.00
C PRO A 77 10.54 2.53 9.05
N THR A 78 9.56 3.14 8.40
CA THR A 78 8.72 2.43 7.44
C THR A 78 9.52 1.98 6.23
N LEU A 79 10.41 2.85 5.72
CA LEU A 79 11.28 2.49 4.60
C LEU A 79 12.22 1.34 4.98
N GLU A 80 12.72 1.32 6.21
CA GLU A 80 13.56 0.21 6.68
C GLU A 80 12.79 -1.10 6.64
N THR A 81 11.55 -1.08 7.10
CA THR A 81 10.69 -2.26 7.08
C THR A 81 10.40 -2.71 5.65
N ILE A 82 10.11 -1.76 4.76
CA ILE A 82 9.87 -2.06 3.35
C ILE A 82 11.07 -2.80 2.73
N LEU A 83 12.27 -2.29 2.99
CA LEU A 83 13.49 -2.93 2.47
C LEU A 83 13.68 -4.34 3.03
N LYS A 84 13.44 -4.52 4.33
CA LYS A 84 13.56 -5.84 4.96
C LYS A 84 12.58 -6.85 4.39
N LYS A 85 11.41 -6.40 3.97
CA LYS A 85 10.36 -7.28 3.45
C LYS A 85 10.41 -7.44 1.94
N GLY A 86 11.44 -6.94 1.29
CA GLY A 86 11.67 -7.18 -0.13
C GLY A 86 11.21 -6.07 -1.06
N GLY A 87 10.76 -4.95 -0.54
CA GLY A 87 10.45 -3.79 -1.36
C GLY A 87 11.70 -3.00 -1.72
N LYS A 88 11.53 -1.98 -2.55
CA LYS A 88 12.63 -1.12 -2.99
C LYS A 88 12.22 0.34 -2.84
N VAL A 89 13.15 1.20 -2.48
CA VAL A 89 12.89 2.64 -2.39
C VAL A 89 13.14 3.27 -3.75
N VAL A 90 12.16 4.03 -4.24
CA VAL A 90 12.26 4.78 -5.50
C VAL A 90 12.54 6.24 -5.22
N ILE A 91 11.77 6.84 -4.31
CA ILE A 91 11.98 8.22 -3.88
C ILE A 91 12.10 8.21 -2.35
N PRO A 92 13.25 8.66 -1.80
CA PRO A 92 13.43 8.66 -0.35
C PRO A 92 12.58 9.74 0.31
N ARG A 93 12.65 9.83 1.64
CA ARG A 93 11.90 10.83 2.41
C ARG A 93 12.13 12.22 1.82
N THR A 94 11.06 12.86 1.39
CA THR A 94 11.12 14.14 0.69
C THR A 94 10.07 15.08 1.27
N LYS A 95 10.48 16.32 1.57
CA LYS A 95 9.56 17.34 2.04
C LYS A 95 8.62 17.75 0.90
N ILE A 96 7.33 17.78 1.21
CA ILE A 96 6.34 18.31 0.25
C ILE A 96 6.40 19.83 0.34
N GLU A 97 6.58 20.50 -0.80
CA GLU A 97 6.76 21.94 -0.83
C GLU A 97 5.48 22.76 -0.70
N ALA A 98 4.36 22.12 -0.43
CA ALA A 98 3.11 22.82 -0.17
C ALA A 98 3.01 23.16 1.32
N GLU A 99 2.57 24.36 1.64
CA GLU A 99 2.44 24.80 3.03
C GLU A 99 1.47 23.88 3.79
N GLY A 100 1.82 23.53 5.01
CA GLY A 100 1.01 22.68 5.87
C GLY A 100 1.07 21.21 5.55
N ARG A 101 1.92 20.80 4.61
CA ARG A 101 2.10 19.39 4.26
C ARG A 101 3.34 18.82 4.91
N GLY A 102 3.41 17.51 5.00
CA GLY A 102 4.52 16.80 5.63
C GLY A 102 5.52 16.28 4.61
N TYR A 103 5.78 14.98 4.69
CA TYR A 103 6.81 14.30 3.91
C TYR A 103 6.23 13.09 3.20
N PHE A 104 6.86 12.68 2.12
CA PHE A 104 6.46 11.47 1.41
C PHE A 104 7.69 10.68 0.98
N ALA A 105 7.44 9.44 0.63
CA ALA A 105 8.42 8.59 -0.04
C ALA A 105 7.66 7.67 -0.98
N VAL A 106 8.36 7.10 -1.95
CA VAL A 106 7.75 6.19 -2.91
C VAL A 106 8.60 4.92 -2.95
N PHE A 107 7.94 3.78 -2.98
CA PHE A 107 8.61 2.48 -3.01
C PHE A 107 7.93 1.57 -4.04
N VAL A 108 8.63 0.50 -4.38
CA VAL A 108 8.05 -0.60 -5.16
C VAL A 108 7.82 -1.75 -4.18
N ASP A 109 6.61 -2.28 -4.14
CA ASP A 109 6.27 -3.37 -3.22
C ASP A 109 6.80 -4.71 -3.74
N THR A 110 6.54 -5.79 -3.01
CA THR A 110 7.01 -7.13 -3.39
C THR A 110 6.40 -7.64 -4.68
N GLU A 111 5.30 -7.03 -5.11
CA GLU A 111 4.58 -7.46 -6.31
C GLU A 111 4.96 -6.67 -7.55
N GLY A 112 5.68 -5.55 -7.39
CA GLY A 112 6.08 -4.70 -8.49
C GLY A 112 5.20 -3.48 -8.69
N ASN A 113 4.41 -3.11 -7.69
CA ASN A 113 3.60 -1.89 -7.74
C ASN A 113 4.38 -0.73 -7.14
N ARG A 114 4.21 0.46 -7.72
CA ARG A 114 4.76 1.68 -7.14
C ARG A 114 3.71 2.26 -6.20
N VAL A 115 4.10 2.49 -4.95
CA VAL A 115 3.19 2.93 -3.88
C VAL A 115 3.90 3.98 -3.05
N GLY A 116 3.14 4.91 -2.49
CA GLY A 116 3.70 5.96 -1.66
C GLY A 116 3.35 5.81 -0.19
N ILE A 117 4.12 6.50 0.64
CA ILE A 117 3.81 6.68 2.06
C ILE A 117 3.92 8.16 2.38
N TYR A 118 3.12 8.59 3.35
CA TYR A 118 3.04 9.98 3.78
C TYR A 118 3.08 10.04 5.30
N ALA A 119 3.78 11.04 5.83
CA ALA A 119 3.78 11.33 7.26
C ALA A 119 3.86 12.83 7.48
N ASP A 120 3.27 13.29 8.57
CA ASP A 120 3.28 14.74 8.89
C ASP A 120 4.66 15.23 9.31
N LYS A 121 5.51 14.32 9.74
CA LYS A 121 6.86 14.69 10.23
C LYS A 121 7.94 13.69 9.84
#